data_759d0010c710907661acc44883bffb2f
#
_entry.id   759d0010c710907661acc44883bffb2f
#
_cell.length_a   1.000
_cell.length_b   1.000
_cell.length_c   1.000
_cell.angle_alpha   90.00
_cell.angle_beta   90.00
_cell.angle_gamma   90.00
#
_symmetry.space_group_name_H-M   'P 1'
#
loop_
_entity.id
_entity.type
_entity.pdbx_description
1 polymer ?
#
loop_
_entity_poly.entity_id
_entity_poly.type
_entity_poly.pdbx_seq_one_letter_code
_entity_poly.pdbx_strand_id
1 'polypeptide(L)'
;MILKNYKRDAISWAFYDWANSAFATTVMAGFFPIFFKSYWASDLSDLESTAMVGYANSLSGLIVVLLAPILGAYADIGTKRKKLLISFASLGVFCTASFYFIPQGDWMLAALFYALAAVGFSGGNVFYDSLIVSVSTNETRNRVSALGYSLGYLGGGLLFLVNVIMFLNPNYFGIETQSNAVLLSFLMVAVWWALFSIPLVRNVKESVSEHNDCLLYTSPSPRDRG
;
A
#
# COMPACT_ATOMS: atom_id res chain seq x y z
N MET A 1 -1.66 -0.16 -27.06
CA MET A 1 -2.77 -0.91 -27.68
C MET A 1 -3.60 -1.68 -26.64
N ILE A 2 -2.99 -2.23 -25.58
CA ILE A 2 -3.67 -3.06 -24.54
C ILE A 2 -4.73 -2.28 -23.75
N LEU A 3 -4.48 -1.02 -23.37
CA LEU A 3 -5.37 -0.23 -22.52
C LEU A 3 -6.67 0.25 -23.20
N LYS A 4 -6.78 0.20 -24.52
CA LYS A 4 -7.99 0.64 -25.26
C LYS A 4 -9.26 -0.17 -24.94
N ASN A 5 -9.10 -1.38 -24.42
CA ASN A 5 -10.21 -2.28 -24.11
C ASN A 5 -10.75 -2.14 -22.68
N TYR A 6 -10.17 -1.23 -21.88
CA TYR A 6 -10.57 -1.00 -20.50
C TYR A 6 -11.24 0.37 -20.34
N LYS A 7 -12.21 0.45 -19.45
CA LYS A 7 -12.82 1.72 -19.06
C LYS A 7 -11.80 2.58 -18.29
N ARG A 8 -11.96 3.89 -18.35
CA ARG A 8 -11.06 4.86 -17.71
C ARG A 8 -10.95 4.67 -16.20
N ASP A 9 -12.04 4.32 -15.55
CA ASP A 9 -12.10 4.05 -14.12
C ASP A 9 -11.30 2.78 -13.74
N ALA A 10 -11.41 1.71 -14.53
CA ALA A 10 -10.64 0.49 -14.34
C ALA A 10 -9.13 0.71 -14.50
N ILE A 11 -8.72 1.49 -15.51
CA ILE A 11 -7.32 1.88 -15.68
C ILE A 11 -6.84 2.71 -14.50
N SER A 12 -7.66 3.67 -14.04
CA SER A 12 -7.31 4.53 -12.92
C SER A 12 -7.22 3.77 -11.59
N TRP A 13 -8.05 2.75 -11.41
CA TRP A 13 -7.96 1.81 -10.29
C TRP A 13 -6.65 1.01 -10.36
N ALA A 14 -6.31 0.45 -11.52
CA ALA A 14 -5.09 -0.32 -11.71
C ALA A 14 -3.79 0.52 -11.51
N PHE A 15 -3.85 1.83 -11.80
CA PHE A 15 -2.72 2.75 -11.51
C PHE A 15 -2.46 2.96 -10.02
N TYR A 16 -3.40 2.67 -9.14
CA TYR A 16 -3.09 2.67 -7.71
C TYR A 16 -2.15 1.54 -7.32
N ASP A 17 -2.27 0.37 -7.96
CA ASP A 17 -1.34 -0.74 -7.74
C ASP A 17 0.08 -0.43 -8.28
N TRP A 18 0.17 0.22 -9.45
CA TRP A 18 1.41 0.82 -9.93
C TRP A 18 2.03 1.77 -8.89
N ALA A 19 1.20 2.52 -8.18
CA ALA A 19 1.64 3.51 -7.20
C ALA A 19 2.17 2.85 -5.92
N ASN A 20 1.34 2.04 -5.26
CA ASN A 20 1.62 1.53 -3.91
C ASN A 20 2.57 0.33 -3.89
N SER A 21 2.68 -0.42 -4.99
CA SER A 21 3.63 -1.54 -5.07
C SER A 21 5.09 -1.09 -4.95
N ALA A 22 5.39 0.18 -5.21
CA ALA A 22 6.70 0.75 -4.94
C ALA A 22 7.08 0.69 -3.45
N PHE A 23 6.11 0.82 -2.54
CA PHE A 23 6.34 0.64 -1.10
C PHE A 23 6.70 -0.81 -0.78
N ALA A 24 5.95 -1.77 -1.32
CA ALA A 24 6.21 -3.19 -1.09
C ALA A 24 7.60 -3.61 -1.61
N THR A 25 7.98 -3.18 -2.81
CA THR A 25 9.24 -3.58 -3.46
C THR A 25 10.44 -2.84 -2.89
N THR A 26 10.38 -1.51 -2.83
CA THR A 26 11.55 -0.68 -2.44
C THR A 26 11.69 -0.59 -0.93
N VAL A 27 10.59 -0.41 -0.19
CA VAL A 27 10.65 -0.23 1.27
C VAL A 27 10.62 -1.59 1.95
N MET A 28 9.50 -2.34 1.88
CA MET A 28 9.33 -3.53 2.70
C MET A 28 10.32 -4.65 2.38
N ALA A 29 10.52 -4.97 1.10
CA ALA A 29 11.37 -6.08 0.66
C ALA A 29 12.81 -5.65 0.35
N GLY A 30 13.00 -4.42 -0.14
CA GLY A 30 14.29 -3.92 -0.62
C GLY A 30 15.14 -3.29 0.48
N PHE A 31 15.02 -1.98 0.64
CA PHE A 31 15.99 -1.22 1.41
C PHE A 31 15.74 -1.20 2.93
N PHE A 32 14.48 -1.16 3.39
CA PHE A 32 14.20 -0.92 4.80
C PHE A 32 14.83 -1.97 5.73
N PRO A 33 14.72 -3.29 5.51
CA PRO A 33 15.27 -4.27 6.45
C PRO A 33 16.79 -4.16 6.62
N ILE A 34 17.51 -3.91 5.51
CA ILE A 34 18.98 -3.80 5.50
C ILE A 34 19.41 -2.46 6.09
N PHE A 35 18.74 -1.38 5.67
CA PHE A 35 19.06 -0.02 6.08
C PHE A 35 18.69 0.24 7.55
N PHE A 36 17.58 -0.33 8.03
CA PHE A 36 17.22 -0.31 9.43
C PHE A 36 18.36 -0.82 10.31
N LYS A 37 18.89 -1.98 9.97
CA LYS A 37 19.99 -2.62 10.69
C LYS A 37 21.29 -1.84 10.63
N SER A 38 21.68 -1.33 9.46
CA SER A 38 22.97 -0.71 9.26
C SER A 38 23.03 0.78 9.60
N TYR A 39 21.89 1.46 9.61
CA TYR A 39 21.83 2.92 9.76
C TYR A 39 21.09 3.36 11.02
N TRP A 40 19.84 2.88 11.23
CA TRP A 40 19.07 3.31 12.39
C TRP A 40 19.31 2.46 13.64
N ALA A 41 19.54 1.16 13.49
CA ALA A 41 19.73 0.21 14.58
C ALA A 41 21.16 -0.35 14.64
N SER A 42 22.16 0.45 14.29
CA SER A 42 23.57 0.04 14.28
C SER A 42 24.10 -0.40 15.64
N ASP A 43 23.48 0.08 16.72
CA ASP A 43 23.85 -0.27 18.10
C ASP A 43 23.19 -1.56 18.61
N LEU A 44 22.22 -2.10 17.86
CA LEU A 44 21.59 -3.37 18.18
C LEU A 44 22.31 -4.53 17.49
N SER A 45 22.22 -5.72 18.09
CA SER A 45 22.69 -6.93 17.42
C SER A 45 21.84 -7.26 16.19
N ASP A 46 22.40 -8.07 15.29
CA ASP A 46 21.69 -8.55 14.08
C ASP A 46 20.36 -9.24 14.38
N LEU A 47 20.31 -9.99 15.48
CA LEU A 47 19.11 -10.68 15.91
C LEU A 47 18.04 -9.70 16.41
N GLU A 48 18.45 -8.76 17.27
CA GLU A 48 17.55 -7.75 17.84
C GLU A 48 16.96 -6.85 16.75
N SER A 49 17.81 -6.32 15.84
CA SER A 49 17.35 -5.46 14.75
C SER A 49 16.38 -6.18 13.81
N THR A 50 16.64 -7.46 13.50
CA THR A 50 15.72 -8.30 12.69
C THR A 50 14.41 -8.53 13.44
N ALA A 51 14.48 -8.82 14.74
CA ALA A 51 13.28 -9.01 15.57
C ALA A 51 12.42 -7.73 15.64
N MET A 52 13.03 -6.54 15.72
CA MET A 52 12.29 -5.27 15.76
C MET A 52 11.51 -5.03 14.45
N VAL A 53 12.10 -5.30 13.29
CA VAL A 53 11.39 -5.24 12.00
C VAL A 53 10.25 -6.27 11.96
N GLY A 54 10.49 -7.48 12.46
CA GLY A 54 9.47 -8.52 12.59
C GLY A 54 8.31 -8.10 13.50
N TYR A 55 8.59 -7.51 14.65
CA TYR A 55 7.56 -6.98 15.56
C TYR A 55 6.78 -5.83 14.93
N ALA A 56 7.43 -4.91 14.22
CA ALA A 56 6.77 -3.83 13.51
C ALA A 56 5.81 -4.36 12.43
N ASN A 57 6.22 -5.38 11.66
CA ASN A 57 5.35 -6.06 10.68
C ASN A 57 4.17 -6.77 11.35
N SER A 58 4.42 -7.51 12.44
CA SER A 58 3.38 -8.26 13.15
C SER A 58 2.36 -7.32 13.78
N LEU A 59 2.82 -6.22 14.40
CA LEU A 59 1.96 -5.21 14.98
C LEU A 59 1.08 -4.54 13.92
N SER A 60 1.66 -4.15 12.78
CA SER A 60 0.90 -3.56 11.68
C SER A 60 -0.16 -4.52 11.15
N GLY A 61 0.19 -5.80 10.95
CA GLY A 61 -0.75 -6.82 10.53
C GLY A 61 -1.89 -7.01 11.54
N LEU A 62 -1.57 -7.07 12.84
CA LEU A 62 -2.57 -7.18 13.90
C LEU A 62 -3.54 -5.99 13.92
N ILE A 63 -3.01 -4.77 13.81
CA ILE A 63 -3.83 -3.54 13.75
C ILE A 63 -4.79 -3.62 12.56
N VAL A 64 -4.32 -3.99 11.37
CA VAL A 64 -5.15 -4.08 10.17
C VAL A 64 -6.22 -5.16 10.32
N VAL A 65 -5.87 -6.35 10.83
CA VAL A 65 -6.83 -7.45 11.04
C VAL A 65 -7.94 -7.04 12.02
N LEU A 66 -7.62 -6.31 13.08
CA LEU A 66 -8.61 -5.85 14.06
C LEU A 66 -9.48 -4.70 13.50
N LEU A 67 -8.90 -3.81 12.71
CA LEU A 67 -9.62 -2.66 12.15
C LEU A 67 -10.44 -3.01 10.90
N ALA A 68 -10.01 -3.96 10.09
CA ALA A 68 -10.64 -4.27 8.80
C ALA A 68 -12.13 -4.61 8.89
N PRO A 69 -12.62 -5.45 9.83
CA PRO A 69 -14.05 -5.72 9.96
C PRO A 69 -14.86 -4.48 10.37
N ILE A 70 -14.34 -3.68 11.29
CA ILE A 70 -15.00 -2.49 11.83
C ILE A 70 -15.11 -1.42 10.72
N LEU A 71 -13.99 -1.16 10.06
CA LEU A 71 -13.93 -0.16 8.99
C LEU A 71 -14.62 -0.64 7.72
N GLY A 72 -14.65 -1.96 7.46
CA GLY A 72 -15.43 -2.58 6.39
C GLY A 72 -16.92 -2.34 6.58
N ALA A 73 -17.45 -2.65 7.77
CA ALA A 73 -18.85 -2.36 8.10
C ALA A 73 -19.16 -0.86 7.99
N TYR A 74 -18.27 0.01 8.46
CA TYR A 74 -18.42 1.46 8.31
C TYR A 74 -18.38 1.92 6.83
N ALA A 75 -17.56 1.29 6.01
CA ALA A 75 -17.42 1.58 4.59
C ALA A 75 -18.69 1.21 3.80
N ASP A 76 -19.39 0.16 4.23
CA ASP A 76 -20.62 -0.33 3.59
C ASP A 76 -21.83 0.56 3.90
N ILE A 77 -21.76 1.37 4.97
CA ILE A 77 -22.76 2.41 5.27
C ILE A 77 -22.49 3.63 4.37
N GLY A 78 -22.81 3.51 3.09
CA GLY A 78 -22.63 4.58 2.10
C GLY A 78 -21.33 4.46 1.30
N THR A 79 -20.96 5.52 0.58
CA THR A 79 -19.78 5.55 -0.32
C THR A 79 -18.54 6.02 0.43
N LYS A 80 -17.95 5.17 1.29
CA LYS A 80 -16.83 5.55 2.16
C LYS A 80 -15.53 4.78 1.90
N ARG A 81 -15.56 3.72 1.06
CA ARG A 81 -14.39 2.89 0.75
C ARG A 81 -13.24 3.69 0.18
N LYS A 82 -13.51 4.56 -0.79
CA LYS A 82 -12.51 5.44 -1.38
C LYS A 82 -11.93 6.45 -0.39
N LYS A 83 -12.75 6.99 0.52
CA LYS A 83 -12.26 7.90 1.57
C LYS A 83 -11.31 7.20 2.52
N LEU A 84 -11.66 5.97 2.93
CA LEU A 84 -10.80 5.16 3.79
C LEU A 84 -9.50 4.78 3.08
N LEU A 85 -9.57 4.35 1.81
CA LEU A 85 -8.38 4.13 0.98
C LEU A 85 -7.46 5.35 0.99
N ILE A 86 -7.99 6.55 0.70
CA ILE A 86 -7.21 7.79 0.67
C ILE A 86 -6.59 8.08 2.04
N SER A 87 -7.32 7.88 3.14
CA SER A 87 -6.81 8.11 4.49
C SER A 87 -5.63 7.18 4.82
N PHE A 88 -5.77 5.88 4.52
CA PHE A 88 -4.68 4.91 4.73
C PHE A 88 -3.49 5.17 3.80
N ALA A 89 -3.73 5.46 2.52
CA ALA A 89 -2.68 5.80 1.58
C ALA A 89 -1.92 7.07 2.02
N SER A 90 -2.64 8.09 2.50
CA SER A 90 -2.03 9.33 3.01
C SER A 90 -1.16 9.06 4.23
N LEU A 91 -1.61 8.20 5.15
CA LEU A 91 -0.80 7.74 6.28
C LEU A 91 0.47 7.05 5.80
N GLY A 92 0.33 6.09 4.87
CA GLY A 92 1.47 5.36 4.30
C GLY A 92 2.47 6.29 3.61
N VAL A 93 2.00 7.20 2.78
CA VAL A 93 2.82 8.20 2.07
C VAL A 93 3.55 9.11 3.05
N PHE A 94 2.83 9.66 4.04
CA PHE A 94 3.42 10.56 5.04
C PHE A 94 4.52 9.85 5.85
N CYS A 95 4.23 8.65 6.37
CA CYS A 95 5.20 7.90 7.15
C CYS A 95 6.42 7.47 6.31
N THR A 96 6.21 7.09 5.04
CA THR A 96 7.31 6.74 4.12
C THR A 96 8.19 7.96 3.82
N ALA A 97 7.61 9.13 3.58
CA ALA A 97 8.36 10.37 3.38
C ALA A 97 9.18 10.76 4.62
N SER A 98 8.64 10.48 5.80
CA SER A 98 9.27 10.83 7.08
C SER A 98 10.59 10.10 7.32
N PHE A 99 10.84 8.94 6.70
CA PHE A 99 12.13 8.24 6.80
C PHE A 99 13.31 9.12 6.41
N TYR A 100 13.13 10.03 5.46
CA TYR A 100 14.19 10.95 5.03
C TYR A 100 14.71 11.84 6.15
N PHE A 101 13.87 12.13 7.15
CA PHE A 101 14.17 13.06 8.24
C PHE A 101 14.58 12.38 9.54
N ILE A 102 14.58 11.03 9.59
CA ILE A 102 14.93 10.28 10.80
C ILE A 102 16.45 10.22 10.92
N PRO A 103 17.05 10.73 12.03
CA PRO A 103 18.48 10.68 12.24
C PRO A 103 19.03 9.26 12.34
N GLN A 104 20.30 9.09 12.02
CA GLN A 104 21.01 7.84 12.26
C GLN A 104 20.97 7.47 13.76
N GLY A 105 20.75 6.19 14.06
CA GLY A 105 20.68 5.68 15.44
C GLY A 105 19.28 5.73 16.06
N ASP A 106 18.32 6.46 15.48
CA ASP A 106 16.95 6.55 16.01
C ASP A 106 16.06 5.40 15.48
N TRP A 107 16.41 4.19 15.89
CA TRP A 107 15.72 2.98 15.44
C TRP A 107 14.26 2.90 15.93
N MET A 108 13.95 3.46 17.12
CA MET A 108 12.57 3.43 17.64
C MET A 108 11.65 4.24 16.75
N LEU A 109 12.07 5.42 16.35
CA LEU A 109 11.28 6.28 15.46
C LEU A 109 11.15 5.65 14.08
N ALA A 110 12.22 5.07 13.54
CA ALA A 110 12.19 4.36 12.26
C ALA A 110 11.24 3.16 12.29
N ALA A 111 11.27 2.34 13.35
CA ALA A 111 10.36 1.20 13.52
C ALA A 111 8.90 1.65 13.66
N LEU A 112 8.62 2.73 14.40
CA LEU A 112 7.28 3.30 14.56
C LEU A 112 6.72 3.77 13.21
N PHE A 113 7.48 4.59 12.46
CA PHE A 113 7.04 5.09 11.16
C PHE A 113 6.87 3.96 10.15
N TYR A 114 7.71 2.92 10.22
CA TYR A 114 7.56 1.74 9.37
C TYR A 114 6.27 0.97 9.69
N ALA A 115 5.98 0.74 10.96
CA ALA A 115 4.74 0.09 11.36
C ALA A 115 3.50 0.88 10.88
N LEU A 116 3.51 2.20 11.04
CA LEU A 116 2.42 3.06 10.57
C LEU A 116 2.32 3.09 9.04
N ALA A 117 3.45 3.11 8.33
CA ALA A 117 3.47 3.03 6.86
C ALA A 117 2.91 1.69 6.38
N ALA A 118 3.27 0.58 7.04
CA ALA A 118 2.77 -0.76 6.74
C ALA A 118 1.25 -0.89 7.03
N VAL A 119 0.75 -0.25 8.11
CA VAL A 119 -0.70 -0.12 8.36
C VAL A 119 -1.37 0.67 7.23
N GLY A 120 -0.77 1.79 6.81
CA GLY A 120 -1.26 2.59 5.68
C GLY A 120 -1.34 1.80 4.38
N PHE A 121 -0.31 1.03 4.07
CA PHE A 121 -0.25 0.17 2.89
C PHE A 121 -1.28 -0.95 2.95
N SER A 122 -1.27 -1.75 4.02
CA SER A 122 -2.13 -2.93 4.14
C SER A 122 -3.61 -2.54 4.31
N GLY A 123 -3.90 -1.52 5.12
CA GLY A 123 -5.25 -1.00 5.29
C GLY A 123 -5.79 -0.36 4.01
N GLY A 124 -4.92 0.34 3.26
CA GLY A 124 -5.25 0.88 1.93
C GLY A 124 -5.64 -0.23 0.96
N ASN A 125 -4.91 -1.35 0.93
CA ASN A 125 -5.17 -2.48 0.04
C ASN A 125 -6.53 -3.14 0.31
N VAL A 126 -6.98 -3.24 1.56
CA VAL A 126 -8.32 -3.76 1.89
C VAL A 126 -9.41 -2.98 1.15
N PHE A 127 -9.32 -1.64 1.15
CA PHE A 127 -10.31 -0.79 0.47
C PHE A 127 -10.08 -0.70 -1.04
N TYR A 128 -8.83 -0.78 -1.49
CA TYR A 128 -8.48 -0.87 -2.90
C TYR A 128 -9.12 -2.10 -3.55
N ASP A 129 -8.96 -3.27 -2.94
CA ASP A 129 -9.54 -4.52 -3.42
C ASP A 129 -11.06 -4.45 -3.42
N SER A 130 -11.67 -3.85 -2.40
CA SER A 130 -13.13 -3.70 -2.33
C SER A 130 -13.70 -2.79 -3.42
N LEU A 131 -12.93 -1.85 -3.97
CA LEU A 131 -13.35 -0.96 -5.05
C LEU A 131 -13.40 -1.63 -6.44
N ILE A 132 -12.85 -2.84 -6.60
CA ILE A 132 -12.85 -3.55 -7.89
C ILE A 132 -14.26 -3.75 -8.45
N VAL A 133 -15.25 -3.95 -7.57
CA VAL A 133 -16.66 -4.11 -7.97
C VAL A 133 -17.26 -2.84 -8.57
N SER A 134 -16.71 -1.68 -8.25
CA SER A 134 -17.14 -0.39 -8.79
C SER A 134 -16.59 -0.09 -10.18
N VAL A 135 -15.49 -0.74 -10.57
CA VAL A 135 -14.77 -0.48 -11.83
C VAL A 135 -14.82 -1.65 -12.81
N SER A 136 -15.44 -2.78 -12.42
CA SER A 136 -15.51 -3.99 -13.22
C SER A 136 -16.92 -4.63 -13.17
N THR A 137 -17.25 -5.43 -14.16
CA THR A 137 -18.38 -6.37 -14.13
C THR A 137 -17.89 -7.76 -13.71
N ASN A 138 -18.81 -8.68 -13.41
CA ASN A 138 -18.45 -10.06 -13.09
C ASN A 138 -17.59 -10.72 -14.19
N GLU A 139 -17.86 -10.40 -15.45
CA GLU A 139 -17.16 -10.95 -16.63
C GLU A 139 -15.74 -10.33 -16.81
N THR A 140 -15.55 -9.08 -16.40
CA THR A 140 -14.29 -8.36 -16.62
C THR A 140 -13.40 -8.30 -15.38
N ARG A 141 -13.91 -8.70 -14.20
CA ARG A 141 -13.23 -8.56 -12.90
C ARG A 141 -11.83 -9.18 -12.91
N ASN A 142 -11.71 -10.41 -13.39
CA ASN A 142 -10.42 -11.11 -13.44
C ASN A 142 -9.41 -10.40 -14.34
N ARG A 143 -9.86 -9.81 -15.45
CA ARG A 143 -9.00 -9.04 -16.37
C ARG A 143 -8.56 -7.73 -15.75
N VAL A 144 -9.47 -7.03 -15.04
CA VAL A 144 -9.14 -5.77 -14.35
C VAL A 144 -8.17 -6.04 -13.19
N SER A 145 -8.39 -7.11 -12.42
CA SER A 145 -7.47 -7.53 -11.36
C SER A 145 -6.09 -7.86 -11.94
N ALA A 146 -6.01 -8.66 -13.00
CA ALA A 146 -4.75 -9.00 -13.66
C ALA A 146 -4.02 -7.74 -14.19
N LEU A 147 -4.75 -6.73 -14.69
CA LEU A 147 -4.17 -5.46 -15.10
C LEU A 147 -3.55 -4.73 -13.92
N GLY A 148 -4.25 -4.66 -12.75
CA GLY A 148 -3.72 -4.05 -11.54
C GLY A 148 -2.42 -4.70 -11.13
N TYR A 149 -2.40 -6.01 -10.92
CA TYR A 149 -1.19 -6.75 -10.57
C TYR A 149 -0.05 -6.54 -11.56
N SER A 150 -0.34 -6.58 -12.86
CA SER A 150 0.70 -6.37 -13.89
C SER A 150 1.31 -4.97 -13.80
N LEU A 151 0.49 -3.94 -13.62
CA LEU A 151 0.95 -2.58 -13.43
C LEU A 151 1.70 -2.42 -12.11
N GLY A 152 1.24 -3.07 -11.02
CA GLY A 152 1.92 -3.07 -9.74
C GLY A 152 3.36 -3.59 -9.83
N TYR A 153 3.55 -4.77 -10.42
CA TYR A 153 4.89 -5.32 -10.65
C TYR A 153 5.78 -4.42 -11.51
N LEU A 154 5.22 -3.85 -12.58
CA LEU A 154 5.97 -2.94 -13.45
C LEU A 154 6.32 -1.63 -12.74
N GLY A 155 5.37 -1.01 -12.05
CA GLY A 155 5.59 0.26 -11.35
C GLY A 155 6.56 0.14 -10.19
N GLY A 156 6.34 -0.87 -9.32
CA GLY A 156 7.24 -1.16 -8.22
C GLY A 156 8.63 -1.56 -8.69
N GLY A 157 8.73 -2.45 -9.69
CA GLY A 157 9.99 -2.89 -10.25
C GLY A 157 10.77 -1.77 -10.95
N LEU A 158 10.09 -0.89 -11.70
CA LEU A 158 10.74 0.23 -12.38
C LEU A 158 11.34 1.23 -11.38
N LEU A 159 10.57 1.65 -10.37
CA LEU A 159 11.08 2.57 -9.37
C LEU A 159 12.20 1.93 -8.54
N PHE A 160 12.05 0.66 -8.16
CA PHE A 160 13.09 -0.07 -7.44
C PHE A 160 14.38 -0.15 -8.25
N LEU A 161 14.30 -0.43 -9.55
CA LEU A 161 15.47 -0.44 -10.44
C LEU A 161 16.19 0.91 -10.45
N VAL A 162 15.44 2.02 -10.57
CA VAL A 162 16.02 3.38 -10.50
C VAL A 162 16.71 3.60 -9.17
N ASN A 163 16.07 3.22 -8.06
CA ASN A 163 16.62 3.38 -6.72
C ASN A 163 17.88 2.53 -6.49
N VAL A 164 17.92 1.30 -7.04
CA VAL A 164 19.13 0.45 -6.98
C VAL A 164 20.28 1.07 -7.80
N ILE A 165 20.00 1.58 -9.00
CA ILE A 165 21.02 2.27 -9.81
C ILE A 165 21.56 3.49 -9.06
N MET A 166 20.71 4.26 -8.41
CA MET A 166 21.06 5.42 -7.60
C MET A 166 21.91 5.03 -6.39
N PHE A 167 21.57 3.94 -5.71
CA PHE A 167 22.34 3.39 -4.59
C PHE A 167 23.75 2.92 -5.00
N LEU A 168 23.84 2.23 -6.17
CA LEU A 168 25.12 1.72 -6.67
C LEU A 168 26.04 2.82 -7.21
N ASN A 169 25.47 3.91 -7.72
CA ASN A 169 26.20 4.98 -8.38
C ASN A 169 25.74 6.37 -7.88
N PRO A 170 25.83 6.68 -6.57
CA PRO A 170 25.24 7.89 -6.02
C PRO A 170 25.83 9.16 -6.65
N ASN A 171 27.13 9.16 -6.98
CA ASN A 171 27.83 10.31 -7.58
C ASN A 171 27.24 10.75 -8.94
N TYR A 172 26.69 9.84 -9.74
CA TYR A 172 26.02 10.20 -11.00
C TYR A 172 24.76 11.02 -10.79
N PHE A 173 24.16 10.91 -9.60
CA PHE A 173 22.96 11.64 -9.21
C PHE A 173 23.27 12.85 -8.32
N GLY A 174 24.55 13.18 -8.13
CA GLY A 174 24.97 14.27 -7.24
C GLY A 174 24.75 13.98 -5.75
N ILE A 175 24.71 12.70 -5.37
CA ILE A 175 24.49 12.24 -3.99
C ILE A 175 25.84 11.83 -3.41
N GLU A 176 26.14 12.31 -2.20
CA GLU A 176 27.46 12.09 -1.56
C GLU A 176 27.65 10.66 -1.05
N THR A 177 26.62 10.03 -0.51
CA THR A 177 26.70 8.73 0.15
C THR A 177 25.60 7.78 -0.27
N GLN A 178 25.86 6.47 -0.16
CA GLN A 178 24.86 5.44 -0.36
C GLN A 178 23.70 5.55 0.63
N SER A 179 23.97 5.96 1.86
CA SER A 179 22.92 6.17 2.87
C SER A 179 21.95 7.28 2.44
N ASN A 180 22.47 8.38 1.90
CA ASN A 180 21.62 9.46 1.38
C ASN A 180 20.82 9.00 0.16
N ALA A 181 21.37 8.11 -0.68
CA ALA A 181 20.63 7.52 -1.80
C ALA A 181 19.46 6.64 -1.32
N VAL A 182 19.63 5.87 -0.24
CA VAL A 182 18.54 5.08 0.35
C VAL A 182 17.48 6.00 0.97
N LEU A 183 17.86 7.00 1.75
CA LEU A 183 16.91 7.98 2.31
C LEU A 183 16.11 8.69 1.23
N LEU A 184 16.78 9.11 0.15
CA LEU A 184 16.12 9.73 -1.01
C LEU A 184 15.20 8.73 -1.71
N SER A 185 15.56 7.45 -1.77
CA SER A 185 14.70 6.40 -2.35
C SER A 185 13.35 6.29 -1.60
N PHE A 186 13.35 6.40 -0.28
CA PHE A 186 12.11 6.41 0.50
C PHE A 186 11.24 7.63 0.17
N LEU A 187 11.84 8.80 0.03
CA LEU A 187 11.13 10.00 -0.39
C LEU A 187 10.56 9.85 -1.81
N MET A 188 11.34 9.28 -2.74
CA MET A 188 10.88 8.98 -4.11
C MET A 188 9.69 8.03 -4.10
N VAL A 189 9.70 6.99 -3.27
CA VAL A 189 8.55 6.07 -3.10
C VAL A 189 7.31 6.82 -2.62
N ALA A 190 7.44 7.69 -1.63
CA ALA A 190 6.32 8.48 -1.13
C ALA A 190 5.73 9.40 -2.20
N VAL A 191 6.58 10.11 -2.95
CA VAL A 191 6.16 10.97 -4.06
C VAL A 191 5.50 10.16 -5.19
N TRP A 192 6.10 9.03 -5.56
CA TRP A 192 5.56 8.11 -6.56
C TRP A 192 4.16 7.61 -6.15
N TRP A 193 4.03 7.14 -4.92
CA TRP A 193 2.75 6.65 -4.42
C TRP A 193 1.69 7.75 -4.42
N ALA A 194 2.01 8.94 -3.94
CA ALA A 194 1.08 10.08 -3.95
C ALA A 194 0.65 10.46 -5.36
N LEU A 195 1.60 10.64 -6.29
CA LEU A 195 1.31 11.11 -7.65
C LEU A 195 0.47 10.12 -8.45
N PHE A 196 0.84 8.84 -8.44
CA PHE A 196 0.14 7.82 -9.21
C PHE A 196 -1.16 7.33 -8.55
N SER A 197 -1.47 7.75 -7.32
CA SER A 197 -2.79 7.58 -6.71
C SER A 197 -3.82 8.61 -7.21
N ILE A 198 -3.39 9.75 -7.78
CA ILE A 198 -4.28 10.81 -8.25
C ILE A 198 -5.33 10.32 -9.27
N PRO A 199 -5.01 9.47 -10.27
CA PRO A 199 -6.00 8.96 -11.20
C PRO A 199 -7.15 8.24 -10.52
N LEU A 200 -6.88 7.39 -9.51
CA LEU A 200 -7.91 6.71 -8.73
C LEU A 200 -8.79 7.73 -8.01
N VAL A 201 -8.19 8.70 -7.34
CA VAL A 201 -8.93 9.74 -6.59
C VAL A 201 -9.86 10.54 -7.51
N ARG A 202 -9.45 10.84 -8.73
CA ARG A 202 -10.21 11.67 -9.67
C ARG A 202 -11.28 10.91 -10.45
N ASN A 203 -10.98 9.69 -10.88
CA ASN A 203 -11.80 9.01 -11.89
C ASN A 203 -12.66 7.86 -11.33
N VAL A 204 -12.23 7.22 -10.24
CA VAL A 204 -13.00 6.12 -9.66
C VAL A 204 -14.16 6.67 -8.83
N LYS A 205 -15.37 6.27 -9.18
CA LYS A 205 -16.58 6.56 -8.41
C LYS A 205 -17.05 5.27 -7.75
N GLU A 206 -17.41 5.36 -6.47
CA GLU A 206 -18.00 4.22 -5.78
C GLU A 206 -19.42 3.98 -6.31
N SER A 207 -19.73 2.73 -6.63
CA SER A 207 -21.11 2.31 -6.81
C SER A 207 -21.79 2.29 -5.45
N VAL A 208 -22.95 2.93 -5.35
CA VAL A 208 -23.83 2.74 -4.19
C VAL A 208 -24.21 1.26 -4.21
N SER A 209 -23.85 0.52 -3.17
CA SER A 209 -24.40 -0.80 -2.94
C SER A 209 -25.90 -0.59 -2.73
N GLU A 210 -26.73 -0.98 -3.70
CA GLU A 210 -28.16 -1.17 -3.40
C GLU A 210 -28.19 -2.14 -2.24
N HIS A 211 -28.76 -1.70 -1.15
CA HIS A 211 -29.02 -2.51 0.02
C HIS A 211 -30.09 -3.53 -0.42
N ASN A 212 -29.65 -4.57 -1.11
CA ASN A 212 -30.46 -5.77 -1.16
C ASN A 212 -30.42 -6.29 0.28
N ASP A 213 -31.55 -6.12 0.95
CA ASP A 213 -31.80 -6.68 2.27
C ASP A 213 -31.15 -8.05 2.33
N CYS A 214 -30.32 -8.23 3.34
CA CYS A 214 -29.51 -9.43 3.49
C CYS A 214 -30.46 -10.63 3.72
N LEU A 215 -30.88 -11.27 2.64
CA LEU A 215 -31.78 -12.43 2.62
C LEU A 215 -31.22 -13.65 3.39
N LEU A 216 -29.99 -13.53 3.91
CA LEU A 216 -29.37 -14.54 4.77
C LEU A 216 -30.12 -14.77 6.08
N TYR A 217 -30.92 -13.79 6.54
CA TYR A 217 -31.73 -13.94 7.77
C TYR A 217 -33.17 -14.36 7.52
N THR A 218 -33.63 -14.47 6.25
CA THR A 218 -34.98 -14.87 5.90
C THR A 218 -35.06 -16.28 5.31
N SER A 219 -33.99 -17.03 5.24
CA SER A 219 -34.05 -18.45 4.92
C SER A 219 -34.65 -19.19 6.11
N PRO A 220 -35.85 -19.77 5.96
CA PRO A 220 -36.45 -20.53 7.07
C PRO A 220 -35.52 -21.67 7.46
N SER A 221 -35.28 -21.81 8.76
CA SER A 221 -34.53 -22.92 9.32
C SER A 221 -35.08 -24.23 8.80
N PRO A 222 -34.26 -25.27 8.52
CA PRO A 222 -34.73 -26.60 8.20
C PRO A 222 -35.71 -27.17 9.25
N ARG A 223 -35.78 -26.60 10.45
CA ARG A 223 -36.70 -26.94 11.53
C ARG A 223 -38.13 -26.35 11.36
N ASP A 224 -38.28 -25.34 10.49
CA ASP A 224 -39.59 -24.69 10.26
C ASP A 224 -40.37 -25.34 9.11
N ARG A 225 -39.89 -26.48 8.58
CA ARG A 225 -40.54 -27.33 7.60
C ARG A 225 -41.10 -28.59 8.26
N GLY A 226 -41.93 -28.39 9.28
CA GLY A 226 -42.71 -29.42 9.90
C GLY A 226 -44.14 -29.39 9.39
#